data_5db19bfc6cab56ff4b23d7fe633d6805
#
_entry.id   5db19bfc6cab56ff4b23d7fe633d6805
#
_cell.length_a   1.000
_cell.length_b   1.000
_cell.length_c   1.000
_cell.angle_alpha   90.00
_cell.angle_beta   90.00
_cell.angle_gamma   90.00
#
_symmetry.space_group_name_H-M   'P 1'
#
loop_
_entity.id
_entity.type
_entity.pdbx_description
1 polymer ?
#
loop_
_entity_poly.entity_id
_entity_poly.type
_entity_poly.pdbx_seq_one_letter_code
_entity_poly.pdbx_strand_id
1 'polypeptide(L)'
;MAVAKALGASRIIAVDIIPGRLEFAKKYAATEVYLPPKPEDGESKVDYSRRNAENMKTELDIADRGDKSIDLVLDASGAEVSIQTAIYVAKAGGTVVQVAVFFYVHGSYVCASGRYGEPKCCN
;
A
#
# COMPACT_ATOMS: atom_id res chain seq x y z
N MET A 1 -8.68 -8.78 -1.49
CA MET A 1 -9.95 -8.08 -1.76
C MET A 1 -11.21 -8.92 -1.45
N ALA A 2 -11.38 -10.12 -2.01
CA ALA A 2 -12.57 -10.97 -1.75
C ALA A 2 -12.77 -11.24 -0.25
N VAL A 3 -11.72 -11.61 0.46
CA VAL A 3 -11.77 -11.85 1.92
C VAL A 3 -12.19 -10.58 2.67
N ALA A 4 -11.63 -9.41 2.32
CA ALA A 4 -12.02 -8.15 2.95
C ALA A 4 -13.52 -7.85 2.74
N LYS A 5 -14.04 -8.09 1.53
CA LYS A 5 -15.47 -7.95 1.23
C LYS A 5 -16.31 -8.94 2.03
N ALA A 6 -15.89 -10.19 2.11
CA ALA A 6 -16.59 -11.22 2.88
C ALA A 6 -16.61 -10.95 4.39
N LEU A 7 -15.57 -10.29 4.91
CA LEU A 7 -15.46 -9.86 6.29
C LEU A 7 -16.17 -8.52 6.59
N GLY A 8 -16.88 -7.94 5.61
CA GLY A 8 -17.73 -6.77 5.82
C GLY A 8 -17.01 -5.42 5.63
N ALA A 9 -15.88 -5.37 4.94
CA ALA A 9 -15.28 -4.09 4.60
C ALA A 9 -16.23 -3.28 3.71
N SER A 10 -16.63 -2.10 4.17
CA SER A 10 -17.57 -1.21 3.49
C SER A 10 -16.92 -0.50 2.29
N ARG A 11 -15.63 -0.24 2.38
CA ARG A 11 -14.84 0.44 1.35
C ARG A 11 -13.57 -0.35 1.05
N ILE A 12 -13.34 -0.68 -0.23
CA ILE A 12 -12.17 -1.44 -0.67
C ILE A 12 -11.55 -0.70 -1.85
N ILE A 13 -10.40 -0.11 -1.64
CA ILE A 13 -9.64 0.62 -2.65
C ILE A 13 -8.55 -0.31 -3.19
N ALA A 14 -8.53 -0.52 -4.50
CA ALA A 14 -7.46 -1.24 -5.17
C ALA A 14 -6.46 -0.26 -5.81
N VAL A 15 -5.19 -0.46 -5.54
CA VAL A 15 -4.09 0.35 -6.08
C VAL A 15 -3.17 -0.55 -6.90
N ASP A 16 -2.94 -0.21 -8.15
CA ASP A 16 -1.99 -0.91 -9.04
C ASP A 16 -1.51 0.05 -10.13
N ILE A 17 -0.31 -0.18 -10.64
CA ILE A 17 0.26 0.59 -11.76
C ILE A 17 -0.21 0.10 -13.14
N ILE A 18 -0.91 -1.04 -13.19
CA ILE A 18 -1.39 -1.67 -14.43
C ILE A 18 -2.90 -1.48 -14.54
N PRO A 19 -3.40 -0.66 -15.51
CA PRO A 19 -4.82 -0.35 -15.65
C PRO A 19 -5.72 -1.58 -15.78
N GLY A 20 -5.30 -2.59 -16.55
CA GLY A 20 -6.08 -3.82 -16.71
C GLY A 20 -6.32 -4.61 -15.41
N ARG A 21 -5.38 -4.53 -14.45
CA ARG A 21 -5.57 -5.12 -13.12
C ARG A 21 -6.56 -4.32 -12.29
N LEU A 22 -6.59 -3.01 -12.44
CA LEU A 22 -7.57 -2.15 -11.77
C LEU A 22 -8.98 -2.39 -12.28
N GLU A 23 -9.15 -2.56 -13.60
CA GLU A 23 -10.45 -2.94 -14.18
C GLU A 23 -10.95 -4.28 -13.63
N PHE A 24 -10.07 -5.27 -13.54
CA PHE A 24 -10.41 -6.55 -12.93
C PHE A 24 -10.77 -6.39 -11.45
N ALA A 25 -9.97 -5.63 -10.70
CA ALA A 25 -10.21 -5.38 -9.29
C ALA A 25 -11.59 -4.75 -9.05
N LYS A 26 -11.97 -3.76 -9.87
CA LYS A 26 -13.26 -3.09 -9.81
C LYS A 26 -14.44 -4.03 -10.09
N LYS A 27 -14.29 -4.93 -11.06
CA LYS A 27 -15.31 -5.94 -11.36
C LYS A 27 -15.43 -7.01 -10.27
N TYR A 28 -14.31 -7.31 -9.60
CA TYR A 28 -14.23 -8.43 -8.67
C TYR A 28 -14.68 -8.09 -7.25
N ALA A 29 -14.13 -7.06 -6.63
CA ALA A 29 -14.41 -6.75 -5.23
C ALA A 29 -14.13 -5.29 -4.81
N ALA A 30 -13.32 -4.53 -5.56
CA ALA A 30 -12.99 -3.17 -5.18
C ALA A 30 -14.21 -2.24 -5.36
N THR A 31 -14.42 -1.35 -4.39
CA THR A 31 -15.40 -0.26 -4.52
C THR A 31 -14.83 0.89 -5.34
N GLU A 32 -13.53 1.12 -5.20
CA GLU A 32 -12.79 2.17 -5.87
C GLU A 32 -11.44 1.65 -6.34
N VAL A 33 -10.85 2.34 -7.31
CA VAL A 33 -9.53 2.01 -7.87
C VAL A 33 -8.69 3.28 -7.97
N TYR A 34 -7.39 3.14 -7.80
CA TYR A 34 -6.46 4.25 -7.92
C TYR A 34 -5.24 3.84 -8.75
N LEU A 35 -4.90 4.65 -9.73
CA LEU A 35 -3.72 4.51 -10.57
C LEU A 35 -2.67 5.54 -10.12
N PRO A 36 -1.57 5.13 -9.47
CA PRO A 36 -0.54 6.05 -9.04
C PRO A 36 0.06 6.85 -10.22
N PRO A 37 0.34 8.15 -10.04
CA PRO A 37 1.05 8.93 -11.04
C PRO A 37 2.48 8.41 -11.23
N LYS A 38 3.07 8.74 -12.36
CA LYS A 38 4.49 8.42 -12.59
C LYS A 38 5.38 9.30 -11.69
N PRO A 39 6.55 8.78 -11.26
CA PRO A 39 7.56 9.60 -10.60
C PRO A 39 7.99 10.76 -11.50
N GLU A 40 8.32 11.90 -10.89
CA GLU A 40 8.90 13.04 -11.58
C GLU A 40 10.43 12.92 -11.68
N ASP A 41 11.02 13.56 -12.69
CA ASP A 41 12.46 13.52 -12.88
C ASP A 41 13.19 14.13 -11.68
N GLY A 42 14.08 13.34 -11.06
CA GLY A 42 14.83 13.76 -9.88
C GLY A 42 14.08 13.68 -8.56
N GLU A 43 12.83 13.22 -8.55
CA GLU A 43 12.05 13.05 -7.33
C GLU A 43 12.59 11.90 -6.47
N SER A 44 12.78 12.13 -5.17
CA SER A 44 13.15 11.06 -4.25
C SER A 44 11.99 10.09 -4.05
N LYS A 45 12.28 8.83 -3.69
CA LYS A 45 11.25 7.83 -3.42
C LYS A 45 10.30 8.24 -2.27
N VAL A 46 10.84 8.94 -1.28
CA VAL A 46 10.06 9.43 -0.13
C VAL A 46 9.12 10.55 -0.55
N ASP A 47 9.62 11.51 -1.35
CA ASP A 47 8.80 12.63 -1.85
C ASP A 47 7.70 12.13 -2.78
N TYR A 48 8.04 11.21 -3.69
CA TYR A 48 7.05 10.53 -4.53
C TYR A 48 5.97 9.84 -3.69
N SER A 49 6.36 9.08 -2.68
CA SER A 49 5.40 8.34 -1.85
C SER A 49 4.47 9.26 -1.08
N ARG A 50 4.98 10.41 -0.59
CA ARG A 50 4.18 11.44 0.07
C ARG A 50 3.21 12.08 -0.90
N ARG A 51 3.70 12.56 -2.05
CA ARG A 51 2.87 13.16 -3.11
C ARG A 51 1.80 12.19 -3.61
N ASN A 52 2.16 10.93 -3.81
CA ASN A 52 1.22 9.89 -4.21
C ASN A 52 0.12 9.67 -3.17
N ALA A 53 0.46 9.66 -1.88
CA ALA A 53 -0.52 9.53 -0.81
C ALA A 53 -1.46 10.75 -0.72
N GLU A 54 -0.94 11.95 -0.89
CA GLU A 54 -1.73 13.19 -0.92
C GLU A 54 -2.69 13.23 -2.11
N ASN A 55 -2.21 12.85 -3.30
CA ASN A 55 -3.05 12.72 -4.49
C ASN A 55 -4.17 11.70 -4.29
N MET A 56 -3.83 10.52 -3.74
CA MET A 56 -4.80 9.48 -3.44
C MET A 56 -5.85 9.94 -2.43
N LYS A 57 -5.45 10.64 -1.37
CA LYS A 57 -6.37 11.20 -0.38
C LYS A 57 -7.31 12.22 -0.99
N THR A 58 -6.80 13.08 -1.87
CA THR A 58 -7.59 14.11 -2.54
C THR A 58 -8.56 13.50 -3.55
N GLU A 59 -8.09 12.59 -4.39
CA GLU A 59 -8.90 11.98 -5.47
C GLU A 59 -10.03 11.10 -4.93
N LEU A 60 -9.74 10.36 -3.86
CA LEU A 60 -10.67 9.40 -3.28
C LEU A 60 -11.37 9.92 -2.00
N ASP A 61 -11.21 11.20 -1.68
CA ASP A 61 -11.81 11.81 -0.47
C ASP A 61 -11.50 10.98 0.80
N ILE A 62 -10.22 10.67 1.00
CA ILE A 62 -9.75 9.93 2.18
C ILE A 62 -9.36 10.92 3.27
N ALA A 63 -9.98 10.79 4.43
CA ALA A 63 -9.68 11.60 5.61
C ALA A 63 -8.63 10.90 6.50
N ASP A 64 -7.90 11.68 7.30
CA ASP A 64 -6.95 11.13 8.28
C ASP A 64 -7.67 10.52 9.51
N ARG A 65 -8.94 10.82 9.70
CA ARG A 65 -9.78 10.33 10.80
C ARG A 65 -11.25 10.25 10.38
N GLY A 66 -12.02 9.43 11.09
CA GLY A 66 -13.47 9.30 10.88
C GLY A 66 -13.82 8.27 9.81
N ASP A 67 -15.06 8.31 9.34
CA ASP A 67 -15.66 7.27 8.48
C ASP A 67 -15.02 7.17 7.09
N LYS A 68 -14.38 8.24 6.63
CA LYS A 68 -13.68 8.26 5.34
C LYS A 68 -12.20 7.86 5.43
N SER A 69 -11.74 7.47 6.61
CA SER A 69 -10.35 7.09 6.83
C SER A 69 -10.09 5.62 6.47
N ILE A 70 -8.83 5.28 6.23
CA ILE A 70 -8.40 3.92 5.91
C ILE A 70 -7.88 3.23 7.17
N ASP A 71 -8.61 2.21 7.63
CA ASP A 71 -8.29 1.45 8.84
C ASP A 71 -7.18 0.43 8.62
N LEU A 72 -7.16 -0.19 7.43
CA LEU A 72 -6.26 -1.30 7.10
C LEU A 72 -5.71 -1.13 5.69
N VAL A 73 -4.39 -1.17 5.56
CA VAL A 73 -3.71 -1.24 4.27
C VAL A 73 -2.96 -2.56 4.16
N LEU A 74 -3.16 -3.26 3.04
CA LEU A 74 -2.48 -4.53 2.72
C LEU A 74 -1.55 -4.29 1.53
N ASP A 75 -0.24 -4.24 1.77
CA ASP A 75 0.73 -4.16 0.68
C ASP A 75 1.13 -5.55 0.20
N ALA A 76 0.81 -5.84 -1.05
CA ALA A 76 1.17 -7.08 -1.74
C ALA A 76 2.16 -6.84 -2.89
N SER A 77 2.66 -5.62 -3.04
CA SER A 77 3.58 -5.27 -4.12
C SER A 77 5.03 -5.51 -3.75
N GLY A 78 5.39 -5.33 -2.48
CA GLY A 78 6.76 -5.36 -2.00
C GLY A 78 7.62 -4.18 -2.49
N ALA A 79 7.03 -3.18 -3.14
CA ALA A 79 7.76 -2.00 -3.60
C ALA A 79 7.93 -0.99 -2.47
N GLU A 80 9.14 -0.48 -2.29
CA GLU A 80 9.46 0.49 -1.23
C GLU A 80 8.51 1.70 -1.23
N VAL A 81 8.26 2.26 -2.41
CA VAL A 81 7.33 3.39 -2.58
C VAL A 81 5.88 3.04 -2.22
N SER A 82 5.46 1.80 -2.43
CA SER A 82 4.13 1.33 -2.06
C SER A 82 3.98 1.26 -0.54
N ILE A 83 4.99 0.70 0.14
CA ILE A 83 5.00 0.59 1.60
C ILE A 83 4.98 1.99 2.25
N GLN A 84 5.81 2.91 1.75
CA GLN A 84 5.83 4.29 2.24
C GLN A 84 4.48 4.99 1.99
N THR A 85 3.90 4.85 0.81
CA THR A 85 2.57 5.38 0.50
C THR A 85 1.52 4.79 1.44
N ALA A 86 1.57 3.48 1.72
CA ALA A 86 0.65 2.80 2.64
C ALA A 86 0.67 3.42 4.05
N ILE A 87 1.87 3.74 4.55
CA ILE A 87 2.04 4.40 5.86
C ILE A 87 1.40 5.79 5.87
N TYR A 88 1.56 6.57 4.79
CA TYR A 88 1.00 7.92 4.70
C TYR A 88 -0.52 7.93 4.50
N VAL A 89 -1.09 6.89 3.89
CA VAL A 89 -2.54 6.79 3.63
C VAL A 89 -3.31 6.22 4.81
N ALA A 90 -2.70 5.32 5.60
CA ALA A 90 -3.34 4.75 6.78
C ALA A 90 -3.70 5.84 7.80
N LYS A 91 -4.88 5.74 8.41
CA LYS A 91 -5.27 6.65 9.48
C LYS A 91 -4.36 6.53 10.70
N ALA A 92 -4.37 7.54 11.56
CA ALA A 92 -3.72 7.45 12.87
C ALA A 92 -4.29 6.29 13.69
N GLY A 93 -3.41 5.34 14.10
CA GLY A 93 -3.82 4.10 14.76
C GLY A 93 -4.36 3.01 13.81
N GLY A 94 -4.30 3.22 12.51
CA GLY A 94 -4.61 2.20 11.50
C GLY A 94 -3.54 1.11 11.44
N THR A 95 -3.82 0.05 10.69
CA THR A 95 -2.93 -1.10 10.51
C THR A 95 -2.39 -1.16 9.09
N VAL A 96 -1.08 -1.31 8.95
CA VAL A 96 -0.43 -1.59 7.66
C VAL A 96 0.18 -2.98 7.72
N VAL A 97 -0.21 -3.84 6.78
CA VAL A 97 0.29 -5.22 6.68
C VAL A 97 1.03 -5.37 5.36
N GLN A 98 2.29 -5.73 5.44
CA GLN A 98 3.10 -6.09 4.28
C GLN A 98 3.06 -7.61 4.07
N VAL A 99 2.52 -8.04 2.95
CA VAL A 99 2.39 -9.46 2.59
C VAL A 99 3.54 -9.90 1.68
N ALA A 100 4.06 -9.01 0.84
CA ALA A 100 5.16 -9.30 -0.07
C ALA A 100 6.52 -9.13 0.60
N VAL A 101 7.47 -10.03 0.29
CA VAL A 101 8.85 -9.96 0.76
C VAL A 101 9.68 -9.12 -0.21
N PHE A 102 10.41 -8.16 0.29
CA PHE A 102 11.38 -7.38 -0.48
C PHE A 102 12.65 -8.20 -0.73
N PHE A 103 12.98 -8.45 -1.99
CA PHE A 103 14.34 -8.87 -2.35
C PHE A 103 15.15 -7.63 -2.74
N TYR A 104 15.95 -7.13 -1.83
CA TYR A 104 16.94 -6.11 -2.15
C TYR A 104 18.14 -6.79 -2.80
N VAL A 105 18.23 -6.75 -4.12
CA VAL A 105 19.42 -7.19 -4.86
C VAL A 105 20.43 -6.04 -4.94
N HIS A 106 21.01 -5.72 -3.81
CA HIS A 106 22.32 -5.02 -3.75
C HIS A 106 22.90 -5.23 -2.35
N GLY A 107 23.77 -6.23 -2.21
CA GLY A 107 24.61 -6.45 -1.02
C GLY A 107 23.83 -6.97 0.21
N SER A 108 23.69 -8.29 0.29
CA SER A 108 23.71 -9.10 1.52
C SER A 108 22.79 -8.70 2.68
N TYR A 109 21.47 -8.57 2.50
CA TYR A 109 20.57 -8.72 3.64
C TYR A 109 19.23 -9.29 3.19
N VAL A 110 18.97 -10.54 3.57
CA VAL A 110 17.62 -11.13 3.51
C VAL A 110 17.02 -10.97 4.90
N CYS A 111 16.11 -10.04 5.09
CA CYS A 111 15.28 -9.99 6.29
C CYS A 111 13.96 -10.71 5.99
N ALA A 112 13.86 -11.97 6.38
CA ALA A 112 12.58 -12.64 6.49
C ALA A 112 12.03 -12.35 7.89
N SER A 113 10.92 -11.61 8.01
CA SER A 113 10.23 -11.46 9.27
C SER A 113 9.47 -12.75 9.59
N GLY A 114 10.13 -13.66 10.30
CA GLY A 114 9.47 -14.74 11.01
C GLY A 114 8.72 -14.17 12.22
N ARG A 115 7.55 -14.73 12.54
CA ARG A 115 6.87 -14.50 13.82
C ARG A 115 7.86 -14.69 14.95
N TYR A 116 7.91 -13.72 15.90
CA TYR A 116 8.77 -13.61 17.08
C TYR A 116 10.15 -13.00 16.85
N GLY A 117 10.20 -11.70 17.05
CA GLY A 117 11.20 -10.88 17.70
C GLY A 117 12.65 -11.39 17.71
N GLU A 118 13.39 -11.21 16.64
CA GLU A 118 14.78 -10.79 16.59
C GLU A 118 15.26 -10.82 15.14
N PRO A 119 15.91 -9.78 14.63
CA PRO A 119 16.52 -9.82 13.30
C PRO A 119 17.78 -10.67 13.36
N LYS A 120 17.76 -11.85 12.79
CA LYS A 120 18.98 -12.60 12.50
C LYS A 120 19.58 -12.12 11.20
N CYS A 121 20.61 -11.28 11.29
CA CYS A 121 21.49 -11.00 10.18
C CYS A 121 22.33 -12.26 9.91
N CYS A 122 22.17 -12.88 8.77
CA CYS A 122 23.11 -13.88 8.28
C CYS A 122 24.25 -13.17 7.55
N ASN A 123 25.50 -13.36 8.04
CA ASN A 123 26.74 -13.00 7.34
C ASN A 123 26.97 -13.93 6.15
#